data_9d6e08f691381baabfcbcbff3463a7f9
#
_entry.id   9d6e08f691381baabfcbcbff3463a7f9
#
_cell.length_a   1.000
_cell.length_b   1.000
_cell.length_c   1.000
_cell.angle_alpha   90.00
_cell.angle_beta   90.00
_cell.angle_gamma   90.00
#
_symmetry.space_group_name_H-M   'P 1'
#
loop_
_entity.id
_entity.type
_entity.pdbx_description
1 polymer ?
#
loop_
_entity_poly.entity_id
_entity_poly.type
_entity_poly.pdbx_seq_one_letter_code
_entity_poly.pdbx_strand_id
1 'polypeptide(L)'
;MAYTPGQKPAGGRAQTVALLLLRVCLGVFMFFFGFDKASWLVDATPLATQLASWLLEAPPASRWYLERIIPGAPVFARVVPLGAMVAGIALALGFWTRIAAAISLVVVLSLQLGAGSMFRYAYLMDAGGLPLVGGLLALMIGGERGKEKRKTKNE
;
A
#
# COMPACT_ATOMS: atom_id res chain seq x y z
N MET A 1 11.85 16.06 39.45
CA MET A 1 12.16 16.43 38.06
C MET A 1 11.29 17.61 37.66
N ALA A 2 11.89 18.80 37.47
CA ALA A 2 11.17 20.04 37.21
C ALA A 2 10.75 20.08 35.72
N TYR A 3 9.46 20.23 35.48
CA TYR A 3 8.90 20.45 34.15
C TYR A 3 9.23 21.88 33.73
N THR A 4 10.02 22.04 32.68
CA THR A 4 10.34 23.34 32.09
C THR A 4 9.31 23.65 30.99
N PRO A 5 8.32 24.54 31.22
CA PRO A 5 7.33 24.93 30.21
C PRO A 5 8.03 25.82 29.18
N GLY A 6 8.21 25.31 27.95
CA GLY A 6 8.75 26.08 26.82
C GLY A 6 9.55 25.34 25.77
N GLN A 7 9.96 24.10 26.00
CA GLN A 7 10.58 23.31 24.96
C GLN A 7 9.53 22.80 23.97
N LYS A 8 9.38 23.49 22.84
CA LYS A 8 8.72 22.92 21.66
C LYS A 8 9.46 21.62 21.32
N PRO A 9 8.77 20.46 21.25
CA PRO A 9 9.44 19.21 20.92
C PRO A 9 10.11 19.36 19.55
N ALA A 10 11.43 19.26 19.54
CA ALA A 10 12.25 19.30 18.32
C ALA A 10 11.87 18.20 17.30
N GLY A 11 11.06 17.20 17.72
CA GLY A 11 10.56 16.11 16.89
C GLY A 11 9.57 16.49 15.78
N GLY A 12 8.92 17.65 15.86
CA GLY A 12 7.82 17.96 14.91
C GLY A 12 8.27 18.13 13.46
N ARG A 13 9.42 18.75 13.21
CA ARG A 13 9.95 18.92 11.84
C ARG A 13 10.54 17.63 11.29
N ALA A 14 11.35 16.93 12.06
CA ALA A 14 11.93 15.65 11.67
C ALA A 14 10.85 14.60 11.36
N GLN A 15 9.80 14.52 12.18
CA GLN A 15 8.68 13.62 11.95
C GLN A 15 7.90 13.98 10.67
N THR A 16 7.71 15.26 10.38
CA THR A 16 7.03 15.71 9.14
C THR A 16 7.84 15.35 7.90
N VAL A 17 9.17 15.56 7.94
CA VAL A 17 10.07 15.21 6.83
C VAL A 17 10.11 13.69 6.64
N ALA A 18 10.21 12.92 7.72
CA ALA A 18 10.20 11.45 7.64
C ALA A 18 8.92 10.90 7.00
N LEU A 19 7.74 11.41 7.40
CA LEU A 19 6.47 11.01 6.81
C LEU A 19 6.35 11.46 5.34
N LEU A 20 6.92 12.61 4.97
CA LEU A 20 6.95 13.07 3.58
C LEU A 20 7.81 12.16 2.73
N LEU A 21 9.02 11.82 3.18
CA LEU A 21 9.90 10.89 2.48
C LEU A 21 9.24 9.51 2.33
N LEU A 22 8.71 8.96 3.41
CA LEU A 22 8.00 7.69 3.39
C LEU A 22 6.85 7.70 2.36
N ARG A 23 6.06 8.78 2.33
CA ARG A 23 4.95 8.96 1.40
C ARG A 23 5.40 9.00 -0.05
N VAL A 24 6.47 9.75 -0.35
CA VAL A 24 7.01 9.84 -1.72
C VAL A 24 7.58 8.50 -2.15
N CYS A 25 8.39 7.85 -1.32
CA CYS A 25 8.98 6.54 -1.63
C CYS A 25 7.90 5.49 -1.88
N LEU A 26 6.89 5.39 -1.01
CA LEU A 26 5.80 4.44 -1.19
C LEU A 26 4.90 4.80 -2.39
N GLY A 27 4.69 6.08 -2.64
CA GLY A 27 3.94 6.55 -3.80
C GLY A 27 4.63 6.17 -5.13
N VAL A 28 5.93 6.41 -5.23
CA VAL A 28 6.74 6.01 -6.39
C VAL A 28 6.74 4.48 -6.54
N PHE A 29 6.95 3.75 -5.45
CA PHE A 29 6.90 2.28 -5.48
C PHE A 29 5.55 1.77 -5.99
N MET A 30 4.43 2.26 -5.46
CA MET A 30 3.10 1.83 -5.86
C MET A 30 2.78 2.19 -7.31
N PHE A 31 3.26 3.33 -7.79
CA PHE A 31 3.10 3.71 -9.19
C PHE A 31 3.81 2.72 -10.12
N PHE A 32 5.09 2.43 -9.87
CA PHE A 32 5.84 1.47 -10.70
C PHE A 32 5.34 0.04 -10.53
N PHE A 33 4.88 -0.33 -9.35
CA PHE A 33 4.22 -1.62 -9.11
C PHE A 33 2.96 -1.80 -9.97
N GLY A 34 2.14 -0.76 -10.10
CA GLY A 34 0.99 -0.76 -11.00
C GLY A 34 1.39 -0.73 -12.47
N PHE A 35 2.42 0.06 -12.81
CA PHE A 35 2.93 0.19 -14.17
C PHE A 35 3.51 -1.12 -14.71
N ASP A 36 4.25 -1.87 -13.89
CA ASP A 36 4.73 -3.22 -14.22
C ASP A 36 3.60 -4.16 -14.66
N LYS A 37 2.43 -3.96 -14.12
CA LYS A 37 1.22 -4.75 -14.41
C LYS A 37 0.28 -4.11 -15.44
N ALA A 38 0.72 -3.02 -16.09
CA ALA A 38 -0.09 -2.30 -17.08
C ALA A 38 -0.50 -3.18 -18.28
N SER A 39 0.28 -4.20 -18.61
CA SER A 39 -0.07 -5.19 -19.65
C SER A 39 -1.38 -5.92 -19.35
N TRP A 40 -1.74 -6.09 -18.06
CA TRP A 40 -2.99 -6.73 -17.65
C TRP A 40 -4.23 -5.93 -18.06
N LEU A 41 -4.09 -4.62 -18.31
CA LEU A 41 -5.20 -3.77 -18.76
C LEU A 41 -5.70 -4.16 -20.15
N VAL A 42 -4.78 -4.60 -21.01
CA VAL A 42 -5.07 -5.00 -22.39
C VAL A 42 -5.41 -6.48 -22.46
N ASP A 43 -4.67 -7.32 -21.74
CA ASP A 43 -4.83 -8.78 -21.72
C ASP A 43 -4.85 -9.29 -20.28
N ALA A 44 -5.95 -9.92 -19.90
CA ALA A 44 -6.11 -10.51 -18.56
C ALA A 44 -5.48 -11.92 -18.44
N THR A 45 -5.03 -12.50 -19.55
CA THR A 45 -4.46 -13.86 -19.60
C THR A 45 -3.27 -14.03 -18.65
N PRO A 46 -2.30 -13.09 -18.56
CA PRO A 46 -1.17 -13.23 -17.64
C PRO A 46 -1.61 -13.32 -16.17
N LEU A 47 -2.60 -12.52 -15.76
CA LEU A 47 -3.14 -12.60 -14.41
C LEU A 47 -3.87 -13.92 -14.17
N ALA A 48 -4.71 -14.36 -15.11
CA ALA A 48 -5.45 -15.63 -14.99
C ALA A 48 -4.50 -16.83 -14.87
N THR A 49 -3.43 -16.86 -15.67
CA THR A 49 -2.38 -17.90 -15.62
C THR A 49 -1.65 -17.85 -14.27
N GLN A 50 -1.32 -16.67 -13.77
CA GLN A 50 -0.67 -16.49 -12.49
C GLN A 50 -1.56 -16.93 -11.32
N LEU A 51 -2.83 -16.59 -11.33
CA LEU A 51 -3.80 -17.05 -10.32
C LEU A 51 -3.96 -18.57 -10.34
N ALA A 52 -4.00 -19.17 -11.54
CA ALA A 52 -4.08 -20.61 -11.69
C ALA A 52 -2.81 -21.32 -11.15
N SER A 53 -1.62 -20.80 -11.42
CA SER A 53 -0.37 -21.34 -10.86
C SER A 53 -0.32 -21.22 -9.34
N TRP A 54 -0.76 -20.10 -8.79
CA TRP A 54 -0.85 -19.94 -7.34
C TRP A 54 -1.83 -20.91 -6.69
N LEU A 55 -2.95 -21.22 -7.36
CA LEU A 55 -3.95 -22.16 -6.85
C LEU A 55 -3.39 -23.57 -6.67
N LEU A 56 -2.47 -23.98 -7.55
CA LEU A 56 -1.83 -25.31 -7.47
C LEU A 56 -0.95 -25.47 -6.23
N GLU A 57 -0.28 -24.39 -5.79
CA GLU A 57 0.63 -24.39 -4.65
C GLU A 57 0.02 -23.78 -3.37
N ALA A 58 -1.25 -23.33 -3.44
CA ALA A 58 -1.86 -22.54 -2.38
C ALA A 58 -2.10 -23.35 -1.10
N PRO A 59 -1.72 -22.81 0.08
CA PRO A 59 -2.19 -23.32 1.35
C PRO A 59 -3.73 -23.15 1.48
N PRO A 60 -4.40 -23.92 2.35
CA PRO A 60 -5.86 -23.93 2.44
C PRO A 60 -6.52 -22.55 2.58
N ALA A 61 -5.88 -21.65 3.33
CA ALA A 61 -6.37 -20.29 3.54
C ALA A 61 -6.33 -19.44 2.27
N SER A 62 -5.26 -19.55 1.45
CA SER A 62 -5.14 -18.84 0.17
C SER A 62 -6.04 -19.46 -0.91
N ARG A 63 -6.24 -20.78 -0.87
CA ARG A 63 -7.06 -21.49 -1.85
C ARG A 63 -8.50 -20.97 -1.85
N TRP A 64 -9.14 -20.87 -0.68
CA TRP A 64 -10.47 -20.31 -0.56
C TRP A 64 -10.60 -18.91 -1.18
N TYR A 65 -9.59 -18.07 -0.96
CA TYR A 65 -9.55 -16.72 -1.51
C TYR A 65 -9.38 -16.72 -3.04
N LEU A 66 -8.46 -17.55 -3.57
CA LEU A 66 -8.21 -17.67 -5.01
C LEU A 66 -9.42 -18.20 -5.77
N GLU A 67 -10.11 -19.20 -5.25
CA GLU A 67 -11.34 -19.75 -5.84
C GLU A 67 -12.44 -18.68 -5.99
N ARG A 68 -12.47 -17.69 -5.07
CA ARG A 68 -13.40 -16.55 -5.16
C ARG A 68 -12.97 -15.50 -6.17
N ILE A 69 -11.68 -15.29 -6.36
CA ILE A 69 -11.14 -14.22 -7.23
C ILE A 69 -11.01 -14.66 -8.68
N ILE A 70 -10.70 -15.92 -8.95
CA ILE A 70 -10.50 -16.44 -10.31
C ILE A 70 -11.66 -16.10 -11.25
N PRO A 71 -12.94 -16.24 -10.88
CA PRO A 71 -14.05 -15.86 -11.76
C PRO A 71 -14.08 -14.38 -12.10
N GLY A 72 -13.51 -13.53 -11.22
CA GLY A 72 -13.40 -12.07 -11.37
C GLY A 72 -12.08 -11.61 -11.98
N ALA A 73 -11.19 -12.49 -12.41
CA ALA A 73 -9.86 -12.16 -12.92
C ALA A 73 -9.84 -11.03 -13.97
N PRO A 74 -10.77 -10.94 -14.95
CA PRO A 74 -10.80 -9.82 -15.90
C PRO A 74 -11.04 -8.46 -15.26
N VAL A 75 -11.79 -8.41 -14.17
CA VAL A 75 -12.05 -7.17 -13.40
C VAL A 75 -10.81 -6.82 -12.59
N PHE A 76 -10.22 -7.79 -11.88
CA PHE A 76 -9.00 -7.59 -11.10
C PHE A 76 -7.81 -7.17 -11.97
N ALA A 77 -7.69 -7.70 -13.19
CA ALA A 77 -6.67 -7.33 -14.15
C ALA A 77 -6.69 -5.84 -14.50
N ARG A 78 -7.84 -5.18 -14.42
CA ARG A 78 -7.99 -3.75 -14.66
C ARG A 78 -7.89 -2.93 -13.39
N VAL A 79 -8.56 -3.37 -12.32
CA VAL A 79 -8.65 -2.62 -11.06
C VAL A 79 -7.30 -2.55 -10.34
N VAL A 80 -6.52 -3.63 -10.32
CA VAL A 80 -5.24 -3.71 -9.60
C VAL A 80 -4.19 -2.73 -10.14
N PRO A 81 -3.85 -2.73 -11.46
CA PRO A 81 -2.87 -1.79 -11.98
C PRO A 81 -3.33 -0.34 -11.87
N LEU A 82 -4.57 -0.04 -12.24
CA LEU A 82 -5.13 1.32 -12.18
C LEU A 82 -5.19 1.81 -10.73
N GLY A 83 -5.69 1.00 -9.82
CA GLY A 83 -5.77 1.33 -8.40
C GLY A 83 -4.40 1.60 -7.80
N ALA A 84 -3.39 0.77 -8.13
CA ALA A 84 -2.02 0.96 -7.66
C ALA A 84 -1.39 2.24 -8.23
N MET A 85 -1.54 2.53 -9.52
CA MET A 85 -0.99 3.73 -10.16
C MET A 85 -1.64 5.01 -9.60
N VAL A 86 -2.98 5.06 -9.53
CA VAL A 86 -3.72 6.21 -9.01
C VAL A 86 -3.40 6.43 -7.54
N ALA A 87 -3.38 5.37 -6.73
CA ALA A 87 -3.01 5.47 -5.32
C ALA A 87 -1.55 5.90 -5.15
N GLY A 88 -0.63 5.42 -6.01
CA GLY A 88 0.76 5.84 -6.02
C GLY A 88 0.93 7.33 -6.29
N ILE A 89 0.25 7.86 -7.31
CA ILE A 89 0.23 9.30 -7.62
C ILE A 89 -0.37 10.10 -6.46
N ALA A 90 -1.51 9.66 -5.93
CA ALA A 90 -2.18 10.33 -4.83
C ALA A 90 -1.30 10.36 -3.56
N LEU A 91 -0.56 9.29 -3.26
CA LEU A 91 0.41 9.23 -2.19
C LEU A 91 1.56 10.20 -2.41
N ALA A 92 2.18 10.19 -3.60
CA ALA A 92 3.30 11.06 -3.93
C ALA A 92 2.93 12.54 -3.82
N LEU A 93 1.78 12.93 -4.39
CA LEU A 93 1.26 14.31 -4.33
C LEU A 93 0.71 14.68 -2.94
N GLY A 94 0.39 13.69 -2.11
CA GLY A 94 -0.19 13.92 -0.78
C GLY A 94 -1.68 14.25 -0.79
N PHE A 95 -2.35 13.87 -1.84
CA PHE A 95 -3.80 14.02 -1.95
C PHE A 95 -4.48 12.80 -1.33
N TRP A 96 -5.36 13.03 -0.34
CA TRP A 96 -6.09 11.97 0.37
C TRP A 96 -5.20 10.80 0.83
N THR A 97 -4.06 11.12 1.43
CA THR A 97 -3.00 10.17 1.79
C THR A 97 -3.52 8.93 2.53
N ARG A 98 -4.50 9.09 3.44
CA ARG A 98 -5.08 7.96 4.19
C ARG A 98 -5.84 7.00 3.29
N ILE A 99 -6.68 7.52 2.39
CA ILE A 99 -7.47 6.70 1.47
C ILE A 99 -6.56 6.03 0.45
N ALA A 100 -5.61 6.78 -0.11
CA ALA A 100 -4.62 6.24 -1.03
C ALA A 100 -3.77 5.14 -0.38
N ALA A 101 -3.33 5.32 0.87
CA ALA A 101 -2.62 4.29 1.63
C ALA A 101 -3.48 3.06 1.91
N ALA A 102 -4.78 3.25 2.24
CA ALA A 102 -5.71 2.14 2.44
C ALA A 102 -5.96 1.34 1.15
N ILE A 103 -6.17 2.01 0.02
CA ILE A 103 -6.31 1.35 -1.29
C ILE A 103 -5.05 0.57 -1.64
N SER A 104 -3.86 1.19 -1.49
CA SER A 104 -2.58 0.52 -1.71
C SER A 104 -2.42 -0.71 -0.84
N LEU A 105 -2.79 -0.60 0.44
CA LEU A 105 -2.73 -1.71 1.40
C LEU A 105 -3.63 -2.86 0.97
N VAL A 106 -4.88 -2.58 0.58
CA VAL A 106 -5.82 -3.60 0.10
C VAL A 106 -5.28 -4.30 -1.15
N VAL A 107 -4.75 -3.56 -2.12
CA VAL A 107 -4.16 -4.13 -3.35
C VAL A 107 -2.99 -5.05 -3.01
N VAL A 108 -2.05 -4.58 -2.19
CA VAL A 108 -0.86 -5.35 -1.79
C VAL A 108 -1.26 -6.60 -1.01
N LEU A 109 -2.11 -6.48 0.00
CA LEU A 109 -2.57 -7.61 0.80
C LEU A 109 -3.33 -8.65 -0.03
N SER A 110 -4.17 -8.20 -0.96
CA SER A 110 -4.91 -9.08 -1.87
C SER A 110 -3.98 -9.96 -2.71
N LEU A 111 -2.95 -9.36 -3.30
CA LEU A 111 -1.99 -10.10 -4.11
C LEU A 111 -1.10 -11.02 -3.27
N GLN A 112 -0.67 -10.57 -2.09
CA GLN A 112 0.15 -11.37 -1.19
C GLN A 112 -0.61 -12.56 -0.59
N LEU A 113 -1.90 -12.37 -0.28
CA LEU A 113 -2.76 -13.45 0.16
C LEU A 113 -2.98 -14.47 -0.96
N GLY A 114 -3.22 -13.99 -2.19
CA GLY A 114 -3.34 -14.85 -3.37
C GLY A 114 -2.08 -15.66 -3.65
N ALA A 115 -0.92 -15.02 -3.62
CA ALA A 115 0.37 -15.69 -3.79
C ALA A 115 0.74 -16.64 -2.63
N GLY A 116 0.00 -16.61 -1.51
CA GLY A 116 0.35 -17.37 -0.31
C GLY A 116 1.66 -16.93 0.34
N SER A 117 2.22 -15.80 -0.08
CA SER A 117 3.52 -15.30 0.38
C SER A 117 3.52 -14.98 1.87
N MET A 118 2.39 -14.50 2.41
CA MET A 118 2.23 -14.21 3.84
C MET A 118 2.50 -15.40 4.77
N PHE A 119 2.36 -16.62 4.27
CA PHE A 119 2.56 -17.86 5.02
C PHE A 119 3.98 -18.42 4.88
N ARG A 120 4.85 -17.73 4.12
CA ARG A 120 6.26 -18.13 3.92
C ARG A 120 7.17 -17.24 4.74
N TYR A 121 8.20 -17.82 5.35
CA TYR A 121 9.22 -17.05 6.11
C TYR A 121 9.89 -15.96 5.27
N ALA A 122 10.06 -16.19 3.96
CA ALA A 122 10.60 -15.23 3.00
C ALA A 122 9.82 -13.89 2.97
N TYR A 123 8.54 -13.88 3.35
CA TYR A 123 7.72 -12.68 3.44
C TYR A 123 8.30 -11.61 4.37
N LEU A 124 8.94 -12.02 5.46
CA LEU A 124 9.53 -11.09 6.43
C LEU A 124 10.76 -10.36 5.86
N MET A 125 11.43 -10.97 4.88
CA MET A 125 12.63 -10.43 4.23
C MET A 125 12.35 -9.78 2.87
N ASP A 126 11.13 -9.95 2.34
CA ASP A 126 10.75 -9.36 1.05
C ASP A 126 10.46 -7.87 1.20
N ALA A 127 11.01 -7.05 0.30
CA ALA A 127 10.76 -5.61 0.24
C ALA A 127 9.27 -5.27 0.03
N GLY A 128 8.54 -6.12 -0.70
CA GLY A 128 7.09 -6.01 -0.90
C GLY A 128 6.26 -6.54 0.27
N GLY A 129 6.90 -7.18 1.25
CA GLY A 129 6.27 -7.81 2.40
C GLY A 129 6.00 -6.84 3.57
N LEU A 130 6.48 -7.25 4.74
CA LEU A 130 6.25 -6.53 6.00
C LEU A 130 6.65 -5.04 5.97
N PRO A 131 7.79 -4.63 5.37
CA PRO A 131 8.19 -3.22 5.33
C PRO A 131 7.20 -2.34 4.57
N LEU A 132 6.69 -2.83 3.43
CA LEU A 132 5.70 -2.12 2.62
C LEU A 132 4.37 -1.98 3.36
N VAL A 133 3.87 -3.06 3.94
CA VAL A 133 2.64 -3.07 4.73
C VAL A 133 2.75 -2.14 5.94
N GLY A 134 3.86 -2.22 6.69
CA GLY A 134 4.12 -1.35 7.83
C GLY A 134 4.20 0.13 7.44
N GLY A 135 4.84 0.45 6.33
CA GLY A 135 4.91 1.80 5.79
C GLY A 135 3.54 2.36 5.39
N LEU A 136 2.72 1.57 4.72
CA LEU A 136 1.35 1.96 4.33
C LEU A 136 0.44 2.14 5.55
N LEU A 137 0.54 1.28 6.56
CA LEU A 137 -0.17 1.42 7.83
C LEU A 137 0.26 2.69 8.57
N ALA A 138 1.57 2.98 8.62
CA ALA A 138 2.08 4.21 9.23
C ALA A 138 1.52 5.46 8.54
N LEU A 139 1.40 5.47 7.20
CA LEU A 139 0.79 6.56 6.46
C LEU A 139 -0.72 6.66 6.66
N MET A 140 -1.41 5.53 6.77
CA MET A 140 -2.85 5.50 7.05
C MET A 140 -3.16 6.12 8.42
N ILE A 141 -2.35 5.86 9.43
CA ILE A 141 -2.52 6.39 10.78
C ILE A 141 -2.01 7.84 10.88
N GLY A 142 -0.84 8.14 10.30
CA GLY A 142 -0.12 9.41 10.47
C GLY A 142 -0.46 10.50 9.45
N GLY A 143 -1.11 10.15 8.33
CA GLY A 143 -1.18 10.97 7.11
C GLY A 143 -1.94 12.29 7.18
N GLU A 144 -2.70 12.62 8.24
CA GLU A 144 -3.53 13.84 8.32
C GLU A 144 -3.09 14.87 9.37
N ARG A 145 -2.12 14.55 10.22
CA ARG A 145 -1.69 15.49 11.29
C ARG A 145 -1.19 16.84 10.79
N GLY A 146 -0.90 16.98 9.49
CA GLY A 146 -0.42 18.25 8.90
C GLY A 146 -1.50 19.30 8.60
N LYS A 147 -2.77 18.87 8.39
CA LYS A 147 -3.85 19.80 8.00
C LYS A 147 -4.58 20.43 9.20
N GLU A 148 -4.67 19.72 10.31
CA GLU A 148 -5.38 20.20 11.50
C GLU A 148 -4.69 21.41 12.16
N LYS A 149 -3.35 21.44 12.17
CA LYS A 149 -2.58 22.59 12.70
C LYS A 149 -2.68 23.87 11.86
N ARG A 150 -3.19 23.82 10.63
CA ARG A 150 -3.43 25.01 9.81
C ARG A 150 -4.76 25.68 10.08
N LYS A 151 -5.78 24.92 10.50
CA LYS A 151 -7.10 25.49 10.84
C LYS A 151 -7.09 26.25 12.15
N THR A 152 -6.42 25.74 13.18
CA THR A 152 -6.34 26.40 14.51
C THR A 152 -5.43 27.62 14.55
N LYS A 153 -4.72 27.97 13.49
CA LYS A 153 -3.88 29.18 13.42
C LYS A 153 -4.58 30.36 12.73
N ASN A 154 -5.76 30.12 12.14
CA ASN A 154 -6.55 31.14 11.43
C ASN A 154 -7.85 31.51 12.17
N GLU A 155 -8.06 30.94 13.36
CA GLU A 155 -9.06 31.36 14.35
C GLU A 155 -8.38 32.09 15.52
#